data_992c95dd51bedfd950a554f345020e03
#
_entry.id   992c95dd51bedfd950a554f345020e03
#
_cell.length_a   1.000
_cell.length_b   1.000
_cell.length_c   1.000
_cell.angle_alpha   90.00
_cell.angle_beta   90.00
_cell.angle_gamma   90.00
#
_symmetry.space_group_name_H-M   'P 1'
#
loop_
_entity.id
_entity.type
_entity.pdbx_description
1 polymer ?
#
loop_
_entity_poly.entity_id
_entity_poly.type
_entity_poly.pdbx_seq_one_letter_code
_entity_poly.pdbx_strand_id
1 'polypeptide(L)'
;MIKCPLFFTCGNSSVVERDLAMVDVASSTLVSRSIFLFILSVNLLFGANLGELTKEQIKKQIPTIKIQSLILNEPDSLPSGFNEYRLQSVDIQKINKNQGTIKAIYKTNTNSLKNIFIRFDIKAQIGVYVAKNEIPRNHELNLNDYFFKMVDISQYDPDMILSLQYGLITKVKIKKDDILKQRQFKIKSDVLKGDQVVLIVQDGGLNAQILATATQNGKIGDTINFKTENQNIKATLISKDKAVVR
;
A
#
# COMPACT_ATOMS: atom_id res chain seq x y z
N MET A 1 -20.91 -54.29 26.51
CA MET A 1 -20.27 -55.60 26.29
C MET A 1 -18.93 -55.33 25.66
N ILE A 2 -17.81 -55.34 26.48
CA ILE A 2 -16.86 -56.47 26.57
C ILE A 2 -15.96 -56.48 25.31
N LYS A 3 -14.64 -56.34 25.29
CA LYS A 3 -13.51 -56.42 26.24
C LYS A 3 -12.23 -56.00 25.48
N CYS A 4 -11.30 -55.30 26.11
CA CYS A 4 -9.86 -55.46 25.87
C CYS A 4 -9.36 -56.84 26.30
N PRO A 5 -8.18 -57.33 25.87
CA PRO A 5 -6.92 -57.07 26.55
C PRO A 5 -5.67 -57.03 25.62
N LEU A 6 -4.61 -56.27 25.93
CA LEU A 6 -3.41 -56.50 26.75
C LEU A 6 -2.56 -57.74 26.43
N PHE A 7 -1.25 -57.54 26.16
CA PHE A 7 -0.06 -58.03 26.83
C PHE A 7 1.18 -58.05 25.95
N PHE A 8 2.25 -57.32 26.38
CA PHE A 8 3.62 -57.74 26.79
C PHE A 8 4.44 -58.52 25.72
N THR A 9 5.75 -58.28 25.57
CA THR A 9 6.92 -58.25 26.44
C THR A 9 8.17 -57.78 25.73
N CYS A 10 9.01 -57.08 26.43
CA CYS A 10 10.43 -57.07 26.69
C CYS A 10 11.35 -58.11 25.99
N GLY A 11 12.58 -57.64 25.69
CA GLY A 11 13.75 -58.46 25.48
C GLY A 11 14.95 -57.67 24.95
N ASN A 12 15.77 -57.42 25.70
CA ASN A 12 17.09 -57.06 26.17
C ASN A 12 18.27 -57.60 25.36
N SER A 13 19.38 -56.79 25.40
CA SER A 13 20.82 -57.09 25.30
C SER A 13 21.37 -57.49 23.92
N SER A 14 22.55 -57.03 23.52
CA SER A 14 23.81 -56.84 24.19
C SER A 14 24.84 -56.10 23.33
N VAL A 15 25.70 -55.40 24.04
CA VAL A 15 27.03 -54.85 23.74
C VAL A 15 27.90 -55.71 22.82
N VAL A 16 28.57 -55.10 21.84
CA VAL A 16 29.94 -55.43 21.45
C VAL A 16 30.67 -54.12 21.06
N GLU A 17 31.59 -53.75 21.92
CA GLU A 17 32.73 -52.87 21.63
C GLU A 17 33.60 -53.46 20.54
N ARG A 18 34.08 -52.64 19.63
CA ARG A 18 35.41 -52.77 19.03
C ARG A 18 35.96 -51.39 18.68
N ASP A 19 36.96 -51.01 19.47
CA ASP A 19 37.99 -50.06 19.10
C ASP A 19 38.61 -50.36 17.75
N LEU A 20 38.96 -49.35 16.98
CA LEU A 20 40.30 -49.14 16.45
C LEU A 20 40.37 -47.97 15.41
N ALA A 21 41.31 -47.18 15.70
CA ALA A 21 42.14 -46.39 14.81
C ALA A 21 41.72 -44.93 14.50
N MET A 22 42.37 -44.07 15.29
CA MET A 22 42.76 -42.74 14.87
C MET A 22 43.41 -42.73 13.49
N VAL A 23 42.92 -41.86 12.61
CA VAL A 23 43.78 -41.11 11.67
C VAL A 23 43.36 -39.68 11.70
N ASP A 24 44.23 -38.86 12.26
CA ASP A 24 44.22 -37.39 12.13
C ASP A 24 44.26 -37.02 10.64
N VAL A 25 43.22 -36.36 10.17
CA VAL A 25 43.33 -35.41 9.08
C VAL A 25 42.69 -34.11 9.55
N ALA A 26 43.51 -33.36 10.25
CA ALA A 26 43.20 -32.01 10.64
C ALA A 26 43.15 -31.09 9.41
N SER A 27 42.15 -30.21 9.46
CA SER A 27 42.22 -28.85 8.97
C SER A 27 42.35 -28.58 7.47
N SER A 28 41.20 -28.30 6.85
CA SER A 28 41.07 -27.15 5.91
C SER A 28 39.61 -26.84 5.52
N THR A 29 38.67 -27.70 5.92
CA THR A 29 37.25 -27.53 5.49
C THR A 29 36.33 -26.80 6.50
N LEU A 30 36.80 -26.63 7.75
CA LEU A 30 36.01 -25.98 8.80
C LEU A 30 35.97 -24.47 8.73
N VAL A 31 37.06 -23.84 8.26
CA VAL A 31 37.16 -22.37 8.14
C VAL A 31 36.28 -21.87 6.98
N SER A 32 36.23 -22.61 5.88
CA SER A 32 35.43 -22.25 4.72
C SER A 32 33.92 -22.35 5.00
N ARG A 33 33.47 -23.32 5.79
CA ARG A 33 32.05 -23.48 6.14
C ARG A 33 31.54 -22.40 7.12
N SER A 34 32.38 -21.97 8.06
CA SER A 34 32.01 -20.93 9.02
C SER A 34 31.89 -19.57 8.36
N ILE A 35 32.77 -19.24 7.41
CA ILE A 35 32.71 -17.97 6.66
C ILE A 35 31.49 -17.97 5.72
N PHE A 36 31.21 -19.09 5.08
CA PHE A 36 30.03 -19.20 4.19
C PHE A 36 28.71 -19.12 4.95
N LEU A 37 28.61 -19.72 6.15
CA LEU A 37 27.45 -19.61 7.03
C LEU A 37 27.29 -18.19 7.61
N PHE A 38 28.37 -17.48 7.89
CA PHE A 38 28.33 -16.10 8.39
C PHE A 38 27.91 -15.11 7.30
N ILE A 39 28.40 -15.29 6.07
CA ILE A 39 27.98 -14.48 4.92
C ILE A 39 26.51 -14.75 4.56
N LEU A 40 26.05 -16.00 4.65
CA LEU A 40 24.65 -16.35 4.43
C LEU A 40 23.71 -15.78 5.49
N SER A 41 24.14 -15.75 6.78
CA SER A 41 23.33 -15.21 7.88
C SER A 41 23.22 -13.68 7.87
N VAL A 42 24.29 -12.98 7.45
CA VAL A 42 24.26 -11.51 7.31
C VAL A 42 23.36 -11.09 6.14
N ASN A 43 23.41 -11.82 5.02
CA ASN A 43 22.51 -11.55 3.88
C ASN A 43 21.05 -11.86 4.21
N LEU A 44 20.73 -12.88 5.01
CA LEU A 44 19.38 -13.21 5.46
C LEU A 44 18.79 -12.11 6.37
N LEU A 45 19.55 -11.55 7.28
CA LEU A 45 19.08 -10.46 8.16
C LEU A 45 18.91 -9.13 7.42
N PHE A 46 19.77 -8.83 6.46
CA PHE A 46 19.68 -7.60 5.66
C PHE A 46 18.54 -7.65 4.66
N GLY A 47 18.35 -8.78 3.96
CA GLY A 47 17.28 -8.98 3.00
C GLY A 47 15.90 -9.05 3.64
N ALA A 48 15.78 -9.63 4.83
CA ALA A 48 14.51 -9.77 5.53
C ALA A 48 13.90 -8.40 5.90
N ASN A 49 14.71 -7.49 6.46
CA ASN A 49 14.23 -6.16 6.85
C ASN A 49 13.85 -5.30 5.63
N LEU A 50 14.67 -5.28 4.59
CA LEU A 50 14.39 -4.53 3.35
C LEU A 50 13.15 -5.08 2.63
N GLY A 51 13.01 -6.41 2.56
CA GLY A 51 11.86 -7.06 1.95
C GLY A 51 10.54 -6.73 2.68
N GLU A 52 10.53 -6.79 4.01
CA GLU A 52 9.33 -6.45 4.80
C GLU A 52 8.96 -4.96 4.67
N LEU A 53 9.92 -4.06 4.77
CA LEU A 53 9.67 -2.62 4.56
C LEU A 53 9.15 -2.34 3.14
N THR A 54 9.69 -3.05 2.15
CA THR A 54 9.18 -2.95 0.77
C THR A 54 7.74 -3.41 0.67
N LYS A 55 7.38 -4.56 1.27
CA LYS A 55 6.01 -5.05 1.31
C LYS A 55 5.05 -4.07 2.01
N GLU A 56 5.47 -3.46 3.10
CA GLU A 56 4.68 -2.45 3.81
C GLU A 56 4.43 -1.22 2.94
N GLN A 57 5.44 -0.71 2.24
CA GLN A 57 5.28 0.43 1.34
C GLN A 57 4.36 0.09 0.16
N ILE A 58 4.49 -1.11 -0.42
CA ILE A 58 3.57 -1.57 -1.47
C ILE A 58 2.13 -1.63 -0.94
N LYS A 59 1.90 -2.16 0.27
CA LYS A 59 0.56 -2.21 0.89
C LYS A 59 -0.01 -0.83 1.18
N LYS A 60 0.82 0.15 1.55
CA LYS A 60 0.38 1.55 1.70
C LYS A 60 -0.08 2.16 0.39
N GLN A 61 0.61 1.88 -0.71
CA GLN A 61 0.26 2.37 -2.04
C GLN A 61 -0.93 1.63 -2.65
N ILE A 62 -1.00 0.32 -2.42
CA ILE A 62 -2.05 -0.57 -2.95
C ILE A 62 -2.69 -1.32 -1.76
N PRO A 63 -3.66 -0.72 -1.05
CA PRO A 63 -4.21 -1.30 0.18
C PRO A 63 -4.89 -2.66 0.00
N THR A 64 -5.39 -2.94 -1.20
CA THR A 64 -6.10 -4.18 -1.54
C THR A 64 -5.19 -5.32 -1.98
N ILE A 65 -3.85 -5.13 -1.95
CA ILE A 65 -2.90 -6.11 -2.45
C ILE A 65 -2.74 -7.32 -1.51
N LYS A 66 -2.71 -8.50 -2.11
CA LYS A 66 -2.31 -9.77 -1.47
C LYS A 66 -1.02 -10.25 -2.11
N ILE A 67 0.10 -9.98 -1.45
CA ILE A 67 1.44 -10.37 -1.91
C ILE A 67 1.65 -11.86 -1.62
N GLN A 68 1.98 -12.63 -2.66
CA GLN A 68 2.34 -14.05 -2.56
C GLN A 68 3.86 -14.20 -2.42
N SER A 69 4.62 -13.50 -3.27
CA SER A 69 6.08 -13.48 -3.19
C SER A 69 6.61 -12.12 -3.64
N LEU A 70 7.72 -11.71 -3.04
CA LEU A 70 8.50 -10.53 -3.39
C LEU A 70 9.97 -10.94 -3.45
N ILE A 71 10.62 -10.73 -4.58
CA ILE A 71 12.04 -11.01 -4.80
C ILE A 71 12.73 -9.68 -5.08
N LEU A 72 13.70 -9.34 -4.26
CA LEU A 72 14.55 -8.17 -4.47
C LEU A 72 15.76 -8.61 -5.28
N ASN A 73 16.00 -7.95 -6.42
CA ASN A 73 17.14 -8.22 -7.26
C ASN A 73 18.32 -7.37 -6.76
N GLU A 74 19.42 -8.02 -6.46
CA GLU A 74 20.63 -7.31 -6.03
C GLU A 74 21.07 -6.31 -7.11
N PRO A 75 21.45 -5.08 -6.72
CA PRO A 75 22.00 -4.13 -7.67
C PRO A 75 23.35 -4.62 -8.22
N ASP A 76 23.63 -4.32 -9.47
CA ASP A 76 24.85 -4.77 -10.18
C ASP A 76 26.15 -4.32 -9.47
N SER A 77 26.09 -3.24 -8.68
CA SER A 77 27.20 -2.75 -7.86
C SER A 77 26.69 -2.11 -6.57
N LEU A 78 27.31 -2.45 -5.47
CA LEU A 78 27.12 -1.81 -4.18
C LEU A 78 28.32 -0.90 -3.86
N PRO A 79 28.12 0.24 -3.18
CA PRO A 79 29.20 1.08 -2.74
C PRO A 79 30.17 0.33 -1.84
N SER A 80 31.46 0.70 -1.85
CA SER A 80 32.44 0.17 -0.90
C SER A 80 32.01 0.47 0.54
N GLY A 81 32.15 -0.52 1.43
CA GLY A 81 31.71 -0.39 2.84
C GLY A 81 30.19 -0.48 3.06
N PHE A 82 29.42 -0.92 2.07
CA PHE A 82 27.96 -1.03 2.17
C PHE A 82 27.48 -1.85 3.38
N ASN A 83 28.23 -2.84 3.81
CA ASN A 83 27.91 -3.69 4.97
C ASN A 83 27.76 -2.91 6.29
N GLU A 84 28.32 -1.70 6.34
CA GLU A 84 28.25 -0.83 7.51
C GLU A 84 27.10 0.19 7.45
N TYR A 85 26.38 0.22 6.31
CA TYR A 85 25.27 1.15 6.13
C TYR A 85 24.02 0.66 6.85
N ARG A 86 23.26 1.61 7.41
CA ARG A 86 21.98 1.33 8.09
C ARG A 86 20.82 1.79 7.24
N LEU A 87 19.90 0.87 6.95
CA LEU A 87 18.67 1.20 6.25
C LEU A 87 17.82 2.17 7.07
N GLN A 88 17.44 3.30 6.47
CA GLN A 88 16.60 4.34 7.08
C GLN A 88 15.15 4.23 6.61
N SER A 89 14.94 4.18 5.29
CA SER A 89 13.62 4.12 4.69
C SER A 89 13.65 3.50 3.30
N VAL A 90 12.47 3.12 2.83
CA VAL A 90 12.24 2.58 1.50
C VAL A 90 11.09 3.34 0.86
N ASP A 91 11.30 3.82 -0.36
CA ASP A 91 10.28 4.50 -1.16
C ASP A 91 10.04 3.72 -2.45
N ILE A 92 8.78 3.46 -2.79
CA ILE A 92 8.42 2.89 -4.07
C ILE A 92 8.54 3.97 -5.15
N GLN A 93 9.41 3.74 -6.13
CA GLN A 93 9.57 4.66 -7.26
C GLN A 93 8.60 4.33 -8.39
N LYS A 94 8.44 3.06 -8.68
CA LYS A 94 7.56 2.60 -9.77
C LYS A 94 7.14 1.15 -9.53
N ILE A 95 5.89 0.88 -9.84
CA ILE A 95 5.36 -0.48 -10.02
C ILE A 95 4.82 -0.56 -11.44
N ASN A 96 5.29 -1.52 -12.21
CA ASN A 96 4.85 -1.78 -13.55
C ASN A 96 4.62 -3.29 -13.71
N LYS A 97 3.36 -3.68 -13.75
CA LYS A 97 2.97 -5.10 -13.77
C LYS A 97 3.59 -5.84 -12.58
N ASN A 98 4.33 -6.91 -12.87
CA ASN A 98 4.97 -7.80 -11.88
C ASN A 98 6.33 -7.30 -11.40
N GLN A 99 6.78 -6.14 -11.84
CA GLN A 99 8.10 -5.60 -11.52
C GLN A 99 8.01 -4.19 -10.98
N GLY A 100 9.01 -3.80 -10.22
CA GLY A 100 9.11 -2.44 -9.74
C GLY A 100 10.52 -2.05 -9.34
N THR A 101 10.65 -0.81 -8.88
CA THR A 101 11.89 -0.26 -8.37
C THR A 101 11.61 0.45 -7.07
N ILE A 102 12.42 0.18 -6.08
CA ILE A 102 12.49 0.91 -4.83
C ILE A 102 13.72 1.79 -4.77
N LYS A 103 13.62 2.89 -4.04
CA LYS A 103 14.73 3.69 -3.57
C LYS A 103 14.92 3.37 -2.08
N ALA A 104 15.95 2.63 -1.75
CA ALA A 104 16.36 2.37 -0.38
C ALA A 104 17.33 3.47 0.07
N ILE A 105 17.02 4.14 1.16
CA ILE A 105 17.82 5.22 1.73
C ILE A 105 18.61 4.65 2.90
N TYR A 106 19.92 4.70 2.78
CA TYR A 106 20.85 4.21 3.78
C TYR A 106 21.63 5.35 4.41
N LYS A 107 21.88 5.24 5.70
CA LYS A 107 22.78 6.11 6.45
C LYS A 107 24.15 5.47 6.57
N THR A 108 25.17 6.20 6.13
CA THR A 108 26.58 5.77 6.24
C THR A 108 27.13 6.00 7.64
N ASN A 109 28.33 5.48 7.95
CA ASN A 109 29.03 5.73 9.22
C ASN A 109 29.38 7.21 9.42
N THR A 110 29.51 7.98 8.33
CA THR A 110 29.74 9.42 8.36
C THR A 110 28.44 10.23 8.46
N ASN A 111 27.31 9.60 8.82
CA ASN A 111 25.99 10.22 8.90
C ASN A 111 25.44 10.78 7.58
N SER A 112 26.09 10.53 6.43
CA SER A 112 25.54 10.91 5.12
C SER A 112 24.49 9.92 4.64
N LEU A 113 23.57 10.41 3.81
CA LEU A 113 22.54 9.56 3.21
C LEU A 113 22.97 9.11 1.81
N LYS A 114 22.78 7.83 1.53
CA LYS A 114 22.99 7.22 0.22
C LYS A 114 21.71 6.57 -0.28
N ASN A 115 21.36 6.86 -1.53
CA ASN A 115 20.21 6.26 -2.20
C ASN A 115 20.68 5.08 -3.06
N ILE A 116 20.05 3.93 -2.87
CA ILE A 116 20.30 2.72 -3.66
C ILE A 116 18.99 2.33 -4.32
N PHE A 117 19.03 2.16 -5.64
CA PHE A 117 17.87 1.73 -6.40
C PHE A 117 17.93 0.22 -6.60
N ILE A 118 16.88 -0.45 -6.17
CA ILE A 118 16.78 -1.90 -6.20
C ILE A 118 15.55 -2.28 -6.99
N ARG A 119 15.72 -3.17 -7.95
CA ARG A 119 14.59 -3.75 -8.69
C ARG A 119 13.96 -4.87 -7.89
N PHE A 120 12.68 -5.08 -8.08
CA PHE A 120 11.99 -6.21 -7.48
C PHE A 120 11.02 -6.85 -8.46
N ASP A 121 10.81 -8.15 -8.27
CA ASP A 121 9.77 -8.93 -8.92
C ASP A 121 8.73 -9.30 -7.87
N ILE A 122 7.45 -9.19 -8.23
CA ILE A 122 6.34 -9.44 -7.33
C ILE A 122 5.30 -10.35 -7.96
N LYS A 123 4.86 -11.35 -7.19
CA LYS A 123 3.64 -12.12 -7.47
C LYS A 123 2.60 -11.73 -6.44
N ALA A 124 1.51 -11.17 -6.91
CA ALA A 124 0.45 -10.66 -6.05
C ALA A 124 -0.89 -10.64 -6.77
N GLN A 125 -1.95 -10.55 -6.00
CA GLN A 125 -3.29 -10.22 -6.47
C GLN A 125 -3.71 -8.89 -5.87
N ILE A 126 -4.46 -8.10 -6.62
CA ILE A 126 -5.05 -6.83 -6.20
C ILE A 126 -6.56 -6.90 -6.26
N GLY A 127 -7.21 -6.33 -5.26
CA GLY A 127 -8.65 -6.19 -5.26
C GLY A 127 -9.07 -4.94 -6.04
N VAL A 128 -9.95 -5.09 -6.99
CA VAL A 128 -10.47 -4.02 -7.85
C VAL A 128 -11.98 -4.05 -7.89
N TYR A 129 -12.58 -2.93 -8.24
CA TYR A 129 -14.02 -2.83 -8.49
C TYR A 129 -14.29 -2.95 -9.98
N VAL A 130 -15.26 -3.77 -10.34
CA VAL A 130 -15.62 -4.12 -11.71
C VAL A 130 -17.09 -3.81 -11.91
N ALA A 131 -17.46 -3.21 -13.04
CA ALA A 131 -18.84 -2.92 -13.40
C ALA A 131 -19.63 -4.23 -13.58
N LYS A 132 -20.72 -4.39 -12.83
CA LYS A 132 -21.62 -5.55 -12.89
C LYS A 132 -22.47 -5.55 -14.16
N ASN A 133 -22.90 -4.35 -14.57
CA ASN A 133 -23.67 -4.08 -15.77
C ASN A 133 -23.09 -2.86 -16.46
N GLU A 134 -23.63 -2.51 -17.62
CA GLU A 134 -23.32 -1.26 -18.28
C GLU A 134 -23.79 -0.08 -17.40
N ILE A 135 -22.91 0.90 -17.14
CA ILE A 135 -23.21 2.08 -16.35
C ILE A 135 -23.26 3.29 -17.28
N PRO A 136 -24.41 3.98 -17.37
CA PRO A 136 -24.56 5.13 -18.27
C PRO A 136 -23.77 6.34 -17.76
N ARG A 137 -23.56 7.32 -18.66
CA ARG A 137 -22.98 8.61 -18.30
C ARG A 137 -23.89 9.40 -17.35
N ASN A 138 -23.29 10.17 -16.45
CA ASN A 138 -23.97 10.98 -15.41
C ASN A 138 -24.78 10.16 -14.39
N HIS A 139 -24.51 8.87 -14.27
CA HIS A 139 -25.08 8.00 -13.27
C HIS A 139 -24.33 8.10 -11.95
N GLU A 140 -25.01 8.21 -10.82
CA GLU A 140 -24.43 8.15 -9.49
C GLU A 140 -24.18 6.69 -9.12
N LEU A 141 -22.90 6.35 -8.87
CA LEU A 141 -22.48 4.97 -8.59
C LEU A 141 -23.10 4.47 -7.28
N ASN A 142 -23.73 3.32 -7.33
CA ASN A 142 -24.33 2.65 -6.18
C ASN A 142 -23.81 1.20 -6.04
N LEU A 143 -24.13 0.55 -4.92
CA LEU A 143 -23.63 -0.79 -4.59
C LEU A 143 -24.08 -1.89 -5.59
N ASN A 144 -25.14 -1.67 -6.36
CA ASN A 144 -25.63 -2.64 -7.33
C ASN A 144 -24.90 -2.55 -8.68
N ASP A 145 -24.15 -1.49 -8.91
CA ASP A 145 -23.48 -1.22 -10.19
C ASP A 145 -22.15 -1.96 -10.34
N TYR A 146 -21.56 -2.43 -9.25
CA TYR A 146 -20.24 -3.03 -9.26
C TYR A 146 -20.11 -4.24 -8.31
N PHE A 147 -19.04 -4.98 -8.47
CA PHE A 147 -18.61 -6.01 -7.53
C PHE A 147 -17.10 -5.94 -7.32
N PHE A 148 -16.65 -6.49 -6.21
CA PHE A 148 -15.21 -6.59 -5.88
C PHE A 148 -14.63 -7.88 -6.45
N LYS A 149 -13.48 -7.80 -7.12
CA LYS A 149 -12.78 -8.95 -7.73
C LYS A 149 -11.29 -8.88 -7.46
N MET A 150 -10.68 -10.02 -7.20
CA MET A 150 -9.22 -10.16 -7.17
C MET A 150 -8.72 -10.41 -8.59
N VAL A 151 -7.73 -9.63 -9.02
CA VAL A 151 -7.06 -9.77 -10.31
C VAL A 151 -5.54 -9.86 -10.11
N ASP A 152 -4.82 -10.40 -11.08
CA ASP A 152 -3.37 -10.46 -11.04
C ASP A 152 -2.76 -9.06 -11.09
N ILE A 153 -1.63 -8.86 -10.37
CA ILE A 153 -0.92 -7.58 -10.30
C ILE A 153 -0.45 -7.08 -11.67
N SER A 154 -0.29 -7.96 -12.67
CA SER A 154 0.06 -7.56 -14.03
C SER A 154 -0.98 -6.67 -14.70
N GLN A 155 -2.23 -6.67 -14.21
CA GLN A 155 -3.30 -5.80 -14.66
C GLN A 155 -3.33 -4.45 -13.93
N TYR A 156 -2.46 -4.24 -12.95
CA TYR A 156 -2.43 -3.01 -12.16
C TYR A 156 -2.22 -1.76 -13.04
N ASP A 157 -3.08 -0.80 -12.81
CA ASP A 157 -3.03 0.56 -13.38
C ASP A 157 -3.24 1.54 -12.22
N PRO A 158 -2.35 2.53 -12.02
CA PRO A 158 -2.51 3.53 -10.95
C PRO A 158 -3.84 4.28 -10.96
N ASP A 159 -4.52 4.31 -12.11
CA ASP A 159 -5.84 4.94 -12.27
C ASP A 159 -7.01 4.07 -11.76
N MET A 160 -6.76 2.83 -11.36
CA MET A 160 -7.79 1.95 -10.79
C MET A 160 -8.33 2.49 -9.46
N ILE A 161 -9.63 2.34 -9.26
CA ILE A 161 -10.25 2.62 -7.97
C ILE A 161 -9.98 1.44 -7.04
N LEU A 162 -9.14 1.67 -6.03
CA LEU A 162 -8.83 0.68 -4.99
C LEU A 162 -9.64 0.90 -3.71
N SER A 163 -10.23 2.08 -3.57
CA SER A 163 -11.14 2.45 -2.48
C SER A 163 -12.26 3.32 -3.03
N LEU A 164 -13.49 2.97 -2.74
CA LEU A 164 -14.65 3.72 -3.20
C LEU A 164 -14.94 4.88 -2.27
N GLN A 165 -15.20 6.03 -2.87
CA GLN A 165 -15.69 7.23 -2.19
C GLN A 165 -17.19 7.39 -2.47
N TYR A 166 -17.89 8.05 -1.57
CA TYR A 166 -19.29 8.37 -1.75
C TYR A 166 -19.48 9.44 -2.81
N GLY A 167 -20.61 9.38 -3.55
CA GLY A 167 -20.99 10.44 -4.50
C GLY A 167 -20.17 10.43 -5.79
N LEU A 168 -19.67 9.29 -6.24
CA LEU A 168 -19.04 9.14 -7.54
C LEU A 168 -20.09 9.20 -8.65
N ILE A 169 -19.93 10.12 -9.61
CA ILE A 169 -20.78 10.24 -10.81
C ILE A 169 -19.93 9.94 -12.04
N THR A 170 -20.43 9.06 -12.91
CA THR A 170 -19.75 8.71 -14.16
C THR A 170 -19.67 9.90 -15.11
N LYS A 171 -18.48 10.15 -15.67
CA LYS A 171 -18.24 11.13 -16.75
C LYS A 171 -18.51 10.53 -18.13
N VAL A 172 -18.35 9.23 -18.25
CA VAL A 172 -18.44 8.44 -19.47
C VAL A 172 -19.27 7.19 -19.23
N LYS A 173 -19.76 6.58 -20.28
CA LYS A 173 -20.38 5.26 -20.25
C LYS A 173 -19.31 4.21 -19.92
N ILE A 174 -19.58 3.32 -18.97
CA ILE A 174 -18.70 2.22 -18.57
C ILE A 174 -19.36 0.92 -19.02
N LYS A 175 -18.58 0.04 -19.65
CA LYS A 175 -19.11 -1.24 -20.12
C LYS A 175 -19.17 -2.24 -18.97
N LYS A 176 -20.04 -3.22 -19.11
CA LYS A 176 -20.05 -4.40 -18.24
C LYS A 176 -18.66 -5.06 -18.23
N ASP A 177 -18.24 -5.55 -17.05
CA ASP A 177 -16.96 -6.21 -16.78
C ASP A 177 -15.73 -5.32 -16.89
N ASP A 178 -15.88 -4.00 -17.14
CA ASP A 178 -14.77 -3.05 -17.09
C ASP A 178 -14.34 -2.78 -15.63
N ILE A 179 -13.02 -2.70 -15.40
CA ILE A 179 -12.46 -2.26 -14.12
C ILE A 179 -12.69 -0.75 -13.98
N LEU A 180 -13.23 -0.34 -12.82
CA LEU A 180 -13.51 1.05 -12.53
C LEU A 180 -12.23 1.86 -12.35
N LYS A 181 -12.11 3.01 -13.05
CA LYS A 181 -10.95 3.89 -13.05
C LYS A 181 -11.32 5.29 -12.58
N GLN A 182 -10.44 5.96 -11.84
CA GLN A 182 -10.68 7.28 -11.25
C GLN A 182 -11.06 8.32 -12.31
N ARG A 183 -10.41 8.32 -13.48
CA ARG A 183 -10.70 9.24 -14.59
C ARG A 183 -12.12 9.14 -15.13
N GLN A 184 -12.81 8.01 -14.93
CA GLN A 184 -14.18 7.79 -15.39
C GLN A 184 -15.23 8.51 -14.53
N PHE A 185 -14.81 9.04 -13.36
CA PHE A 185 -15.72 9.61 -12.38
C PHE A 185 -15.41 11.06 -12.07
N LYS A 186 -16.42 11.77 -11.63
CA LYS A 186 -16.34 13.03 -10.89
C LYS A 186 -17.03 12.81 -9.55
N ILE A 187 -16.69 13.62 -8.57
CA ILE A 187 -17.34 13.55 -7.28
C ILE A 187 -18.52 14.53 -7.30
N LYS A 188 -19.68 14.11 -6.80
CA LYS A 188 -20.85 14.95 -6.60
C LYS A 188 -20.48 16.09 -5.66
N SER A 189 -20.74 17.31 -6.08
CA SER A 189 -20.63 18.47 -5.21
C SER A 189 -21.86 18.59 -4.33
N ASP A 190 -21.69 18.99 -3.08
CA ASP A 190 -22.79 19.23 -2.16
C ASP A 190 -23.45 20.59 -2.42
N VAL A 191 -22.64 21.56 -2.88
CA VAL A 191 -23.03 22.91 -3.29
C VAL A 191 -22.59 23.13 -4.73
N LEU A 192 -23.49 23.63 -5.56
CA LEU A 192 -23.21 23.94 -6.96
C LEU A 192 -22.99 25.46 -7.12
N LYS A 193 -22.26 25.83 -8.18
CA LYS A 193 -22.17 27.24 -8.59
C LYS A 193 -23.57 27.78 -8.83
N GLY A 194 -23.89 28.92 -8.18
CA GLY A 194 -25.21 29.54 -8.23
C GLY A 194 -26.11 29.25 -7.03
N ASP A 195 -25.78 28.25 -6.22
CA ASP A 195 -26.53 27.96 -5.00
C ASP A 195 -26.39 29.07 -3.97
N GLN A 196 -27.49 29.36 -3.26
CA GLN A 196 -27.51 30.29 -2.14
C GLN A 196 -27.12 29.57 -0.85
N VAL A 197 -26.18 30.16 -0.11
CA VAL A 197 -25.60 29.60 1.12
C VAL A 197 -25.53 30.72 2.16
N VAL A 198 -25.87 30.43 3.40
CA VAL A 198 -25.72 31.36 4.52
C VAL A 198 -24.28 31.32 5.02
N LEU A 199 -23.57 32.43 4.91
CA LEU A 199 -22.25 32.62 5.48
C LEU A 199 -22.39 33.01 6.95
N ILE A 200 -21.74 32.27 7.83
CA ILE A 200 -21.63 32.57 9.26
C ILE A 200 -20.29 33.24 9.49
N VAL A 201 -20.31 34.51 9.87
CA VAL A 201 -19.13 35.28 10.22
C VAL A 201 -19.06 35.36 11.75
N GLN A 202 -17.95 34.88 12.32
CA GLN A 202 -17.70 34.91 13.75
C GLN A 202 -16.49 35.80 14.01
N ASP A 203 -16.68 36.94 14.65
CA ASP A 203 -15.62 37.85 15.04
C ASP A 203 -15.88 38.43 16.41
N GLY A 204 -14.95 38.23 17.37
CA GLY A 204 -14.95 38.89 18.69
C GLY A 204 -16.25 38.76 19.53
N GLY A 205 -17.03 37.68 19.35
CA GLY A 205 -18.33 37.48 20.01
C GLY A 205 -19.54 37.94 19.16
N LEU A 206 -19.29 38.50 18.00
CA LEU A 206 -20.32 38.87 17.02
C LEU A 206 -20.60 37.70 16.09
N ASN A 207 -21.86 37.29 15.95
CA ASN A 207 -22.29 36.28 14.99
C ASN A 207 -23.18 36.95 13.94
N ALA A 208 -22.66 37.15 12.74
CA ALA A 208 -23.44 37.66 11.61
C ALA A 208 -23.75 36.53 10.62
N GLN A 209 -24.93 36.58 10.02
CA GLN A 209 -25.34 35.68 8.94
C GLN A 209 -25.60 36.50 7.67
N ILE A 210 -24.94 36.11 6.58
CA ILE A 210 -25.03 36.81 5.31
C ILE A 210 -25.41 35.82 4.23
N LEU A 211 -26.46 36.09 3.47
CA LEU A 211 -26.80 35.28 2.30
C LEU A 211 -25.82 35.57 1.18
N ALA A 212 -25.26 34.52 0.59
CA ALA A 212 -24.29 34.63 -0.50
C ALA A 212 -24.48 33.55 -1.54
N THR A 213 -24.02 33.80 -2.76
CA THR A 213 -24.13 32.85 -3.88
C THR A 213 -22.78 32.17 -4.10
N ALA A 214 -22.75 30.86 -4.17
CA ALA A 214 -21.56 30.11 -4.48
C ALA A 214 -21.07 30.41 -5.92
N THR A 215 -19.79 30.78 -6.07
CA THR A 215 -19.21 31.09 -7.39
C THR A 215 -18.58 29.87 -8.06
N GLN A 216 -18.44 28.77 -7.30
CA GLN A 216 -17.91 27.49 -7.76
C GLN A 216 -18.54 26.33 -7.00
N ASN A 217 -18.41 25.13 -7.55
CA ASN A 217 -18.87 23.93 -6.88
C ASN A 217 -17.97 23.59 -5.70
N GLY A 218 -18.55 23.01 -4.64
CA GLY A 218 -17.80 22.58 -3.45
C GLY A 218 -18.47 21.42 -2.73
N LYS A 219 -17.71 20.77 -1.86
CA LYS A 219 -18.17 19.77 -0.91
C LYS A 219 -18.13 20.32 0.50
N ILE A 220 -18.87 19.71 1.39
CA ILE A 220 -18.75 19.95 2.82
C ILE A 220 -17.29 19.75 3.25
N GLY A 221 -16.71 20.75 3.93
CA GLY A 221 -15.29 20.83 4.28
C GLY A 221 -14.42 21.62 3.32
N ASP A 222 -14.87 21.90 2.07
CA ASP A 222 -14.12 22.71 1.12
C ASP A 222 -14.24 24.20 1.46
N THR A 223 -13.14 24.95 1.26
CA THR A 223 -13.16 26.40 1.28
C THR A 223 -13.34 26.94 -0.13
N ILE A 224 -14.48 27.56 -0.41
CA ILE A 224 -14.85 28.08 -1.74
C ILE A 224 -15.17 29.57 -1.69
N ASN A 225 -15.24 30.18 -2.87
CA ASN A 225 -15.61 31.59 -2.99
C ASN A 225 -17.12 31.76 -3.10
N PHE A 226 -17.63 32.72 -2.39
CA PHE A 226 -19.02 33.15 -2.41
C PHE A 226 -19.11 34.62 -2.80
N LYS A 227 -20.14 34.98 -3.54
CA LYS A 227 -20.44 36.38 -3.93
C LYS A 227 -21.58 36.86 -3.05
N THR A 228 -21.36 37.93 -2.32
CA THR A 228 -22.39 38.77 -1.68
C THR A 228 -22.72 39.95 -2.58
N GLU A 229 -23.64 40.80 -2.17
CA GLU A 229 -23.95 42.03 -2.90
C GLU A 229 -22.72 42.94 -3.11
N ASN A 230 -21.83 42.99 -2.14
CA ASN A 230 -20.73 43.98 -2.09
C ASN A 230 -19.34 43.40 -2.36
N GLN A 231 -19.15 42.10 -2.15
CA GLN A 231 -17.80 41.53 -2.25
C GLN A 231 -17.80 39.99 -2.45
N ASN A 232 -16.62 39.47 -2.77
CA ASN A 232 -16.37 38.03 -2.77
C ASN A 232 -15.73 37.63 -1.43
N ILE A 233 -16.27 36.60 -0.81
CA ILE A 233 -15.82 36.08 0.48
C ILE A 233 -15.44 34.61 0.33
N LYS A 234 -14.31 34.22 0.93
CA LYS A 234 -13.94 32.81 1.06
C LYS A 234 -14.53 32.25 2.35
N ALA A 235 -15.22 31.11 2.28
CA ALA A 235 -15.76 30.45 3.43
C ALA A 235 -15.70 28.92 3.29
N THR A 236 -15.63 28.22 4.41
CA THR A 236 -15.59 26.76 4.48
C THR A 236 -17.00 26.22 4.62
N LEU A 237 -17.41 25.36 3.71
CA LEU A 237 -18.71 24.70 3.73
C LEU A 237 -18.84 23.76 4.95
N ILE A 238 -19.87 23.97 5.76
CA ILE A 238 -20.18 23.10 6.92
C ILE A 238 -21.44 22.27 6.68
N SER A 239 -22.30 22.71 5.75
CA SER A 239 -23.47 21.99 5.27
C SER A 239 -23.80 22.43 3.84
N LYS A 240 -24.83 21.88 3.22
CA LYS A 240 -25.30 22.28 1.89
C LYS A 240 -25.79 23.73 1.81
N ASP A 241 -26.22 24.27 2.94
CA ASP A 241 -26.85 25.58 3.06
C ASP A 241 -26.05 26.57 3.92
N LYS A 242 -24.91 26.14 4.51
CA LYS A 242 -24.12 26.96 5.42
C LYS A 242 -22.62 26.86 5.20
N ALA A 243 -21.93 27.99 5.36
CA ALA A 243 -20.48 28.05 5.36
C ALA A 243 -19.97 29.03 6.43
N VAL A 244 -18.77 28.79 6.95
CA VAL A 244 -18.13 29.63 7.98
C VAL A 244 -17.00 30.42 7.36
N VAL A 245 -17.01 31.73 7.58
CA VAL A 245 -15.90 32.64 7.27
C VAL A 245 -14.90 32.56 8.41
N ARG A 246 -13.64 32.28 8.10
CA ARG A 246 -12.52 32.26 9.06
C ARG A 246 -11.56 33.38 8.79
#